data_687639c0c64714af3357d2abc42f1952
#
_entry.id   687639c0c64714af3357d2abc42f1952
#
_cell.length_a   1.000
_cell.length_b   1.000
_cell.length_c   1.000
_cell.angle_alpha   90.00
_cell.angle_beta   90.00
_cell.angle_gamma   90.00
#
_symmetry.space_group_name_H-M   'P 1'
#
loop_
_entity.id
_entity.type
_entity.pdbx_description
1 polymer ?
#
loop_
_entity_poly.entity_id
_entity_poly.type
_entity_poly.pdbx_seq_one_letter_code
_entity_poly.pdbx_strand_id
1 'polypeptide(L)'
;MAQNEAILHTTPGAEIGVLVSPEGVGPTARGAPRVLVTMGSDSDLPLMMRTIDTLRFEFGIACLVQINSVHRDLRSVVRHIENLPESVQVIIACAGGAAHLPGNIADLRADLPVIGVPRDLGALKGVDALLSMVQMPEGAPVAVMAIGEAGAVNAAIHAAKELAIADSAIKARLLAYAEKRKARVQGQNETLAAKISSNQ
;
A
#
# COMPACT_ATOMS: atom_id res chain seq x y z
N MET A 1 16.15 -20.89 7.12
CA MET A 1 15.99 -19.51 6.60
C MET A 1 15.80 -19.65 5.10
N ALA A 2 14.54 -19.62 4.63
CA ALA A 2 14.23 -19.65 3.21
C ALA A 2 14.48 -18.24 2.64
N GLN A 3 15.38 -18.13 1.67
CA GLN A 3 15.66 -16.90 0.97
C GLN A 3 14.41 -16.48 0.19
N ASN A 4 13.86 -15.30 0.54
CA ASN A 4 12.79 -14.64 -0.19
C ASN A 4 13.34 -14.17 -1.55
N GLU A 5 13.19 -14.96 -2.60
CA GLU A 5 13.48 -14.50 -3.96
C GLU A 5 12.38 -13.54 -4.40
N ALA A 6 12.68 -12.24 -4.33
CA ALA A 6 11.95 -11.23 -5.11
C ALA A 6 12.31 -11.44 -6.59
N ILE A 7 11.34 -11.76 -7.43
CA ILE A 7 11.60 -12.00 -8.86
C ILE A 7 11.25 -10.74 -9.65
N LEU A 8 12.31 -10.18 -10.25
CA LEU A 8 12.20 -9.16 -11.27
C LEU A 8 11.53 -9.76 -12.53
N HIS A 9 10.36 -9.31 -12.87
CA HIS A 9 9.74 -9.59 -14.17
C HIS A 9 9.92 -8.40 -15.10
N THR A 10 10.68 -8.59 -16.16
CA THR A 10 10.63 -7.75 -17.34
C THR A 10 9.57 -8.33 -18.29
N THR A 11 8.39 -7.75 -18.34
CA THR A 11 7.48 -7.95 -19.47
C THR A 11 8.01 -7.11 -20.62
N PRO A 12 8.09 -7.61 -21.87
CA PRO A 12 8.49 -6.78 -23.00
C PRO A 12 7.55 -5.58 -23.11
N GLY A 13 8.09 -4.37 -22.91
CA GLY A 13 7.33 -3.10 -22.93
C GLY A 13 6.96 -2.52 -21.56
N ALA A 14 7.05 -3.25 -20.46
CA ALA A 14 6.84 -2.73 -19.10
C ALA A 14 8.19 -2.53 -18.43
N GLU A 15 8.57 -1.29 -18.17
CA GLU A 15 9.76 -0.94 -17.40
C GLU A 15 9.57 -1.36 -15.93
N ILE A 16 10.55 -2.02 -15.43
CA ILE A 16 10.93 -2.53 -14.12
C ILE A 16 9.99 -2.23 -12.94
N GLY A 17 9.17 -3.22 -12.57
CA GLY A 17 8.53 -3.32 -11.27
C GLY A 17 8.86 -4.65 -10.59
N VAL A 18 8.78 -4.70 -9.27
CA VAL A 18 8.96 -5.94 -8.50
C VAL A 18 7.61 -6.54 -8.17
N LEU A 19 7.33 -7.74 -8.68
CA LEU A 19 6.13 -8.49 -8.31
C LEU A 19 6.35 -9.16 -6.94
N VAL A 20 5.48 -8.84 -5.99
CA VAL A 20 5.45 -9.47 -4.66
C VAL A 20 4.19 -10.31 -4.55
N SER A 21 4.37 -11.62 -4.43
CA SER A 21 3.28 -12.61 -4.33
C SER A 21 3.00 -13.02 -2.88
N PRO A 22 1.78 -13.49 -2.56
CA PRO A 22 1.45 -14.09 -1.27
C PRO A 22 2.33 -15.30 -0.94
N GLU A 23 2.51 -15.61 0.35
CA GLU A 23 3.17 -16.84 0.78
C GLU A 23 2.34 -18.09 0.43
N GLY A 24 3.03 -19.19 0.12
CA GLY A 24 2.40 -20.49 -0.17
C GLY A 24 1.86 -20.64 -1.59
N VAL A 25 2.00 -19.62 -2.43
CA VAL A 25 1.64 -19.68 -3.85
C VAL A 25 2.90 -20.06 -4.63
N GLY A 26 2.93 -21.26 -5.17
CA GLY A 26 4.07 -21.75 -5.97
C GLY A 26 4.32 -20.90 -7.22
N PRO A 27 5.49 -21.05 -7.86
CA PRO A 27 5.93 -20.21 -8.98
C PRO A 27 4.99 -20.23 -10.21
N THR A 28 4.17 -21.27 -10.34
CA THR A 28 3.17 -21.42 -11.43
C THR A 28 1.79 -20.86 -11.10
N ALA A 29 1.50 -20.52 -9.82
CA ALA A 29 0.23 -19.98 -9.35
C ALA A 29 0.38 -18.55 -8.80
N ARG A 30 1.38 -17.80 -9.29
CA ARG A 30 1.56 -16.39 -8.94
C ARG A 30 0.36 -15.61 -9.48
N GLY A 31 -0.51 -15.20 -8.57
CA GLY A 31 -1.64 -14.35 -8.93
C GLY A 31 -1.15 -13.07 -9.60
N ALA A 32 -1.82 -12.63 -10.66
CA ALA A 32 -1.55 -11.34 -11.27
C ALA A 32 -1.65 -10.22 -10.20
N PRO A 33 -0.78 -9.18 -10.24
CA PRO A 33 -0.82 -8.11 -9.25
C PRO A 33 -2.14 -7.36 -9.34
N ARG A 34 -2.80 -7.21 -8.21
CA ARG A 34 -4.08 -6.47 -8.11
C ARG A 34 -3.90 -5.06 -7.53
N VAL A 35 -2.77 -4.80 -6.90
CA VAL A 35 -2.43 -3.50 -6.31
C VAL A 35 -1.09 -3.04 -6.84
N LEU A 36 -1.01 -1.78 -7.28
CA LEU A 36 0.28 -1.10 -7.42
C LEU A 36 0.62 -0.46 -6.08
N VAL A 37 1.81 -0.73 -5.56
CA VAL A 37 2.43 0.00 -4.45
C VAL A 37 3.56 0.84 -5.02
N THR A 38 3.41 2.17 -5.02
CA THR A 38 4.41 3.06 -5.59
C THR A 38 4.87 4.12 -4.60
N MET A 39 6.09 4.62 -4.79
CA MET A 39 6.73 5.58 -3.91
C MET A 39 7.67 6.50 -4.67
N GLY A 40 7.93 7.69 -4.13
CA GLY A 40 8.77 8.71 -4.78
C GLY A 40 10.28 8.42 -4.74
N SER A 41 10.73 7.54 -3.83
CA SER A 41 12.13 7.19 -3.61
C SER A 41 12.24 5.81 -2.95
N ASP A 42 13.40 5.17 -3.12
CA ASP A 42 13.79 3.95 -2.39
C ASP A 42 13.85 4.17 -0.87
N SER A 43 14.14 5.40 -0.43
CA SER A 43 14.09 5.77 0.99
C SER A 43 12.71 5.65 1.63
N ASP A 44 11.64 5.52 0.83
CA ASP A 44 10.27 5.31 1.30
C ASP A 44 9.96 3.82 1.51
N LEU A 45 10.80 2.92 0.97
CA LEU A 45 10.59 1.48 1.02
C LEU A 45 10.42 0.93 2.45
N PRO A 46 11.19 1.33 3.47
CA PRO A 46 11.00 0.83 4.83
C PRO A 46 9.58 1.09 5.37
N LEU A 47 9.00 2.24 5.05
CA LEU A 47 7.62 2.55 5.39
C LEU A 47 6.64 1.70 4.58
N MET A 48 6.84 1.61 3.26
CA MET A 48 5.94 0.90 2.36
C MET A 48 6.01 -0.62 2.48
N MET A 49 7.08 -1.17 3.07
CA MET A 49 7.10 -2.58 3.47
C MET A 49 5.96 -2.94 4.41
N ARG A 50 5.50 -2.01 5.27
CA ARG A 50 4.31 -2.22 6.10
C ARG A 50 3.05 -2.45 5.26
N THR A 51 2.89 -1.71 4.16
CA THR A 51 1.79 -1.90 3.19
C THR A 51 1.93 -3.24 2.46
N ILE A 52 3.12 -3.52 1.92
CA ILE A 52 3.42 -4.73 1.15
C ILE A 52 3.19 -5.98 2.00
N ASP A 53 3.72 -6.02 3.22
CA ASP A 53 3.57 -7.14 4.14
C ASP A 53 2.11 -7.35 4.55
N THR A 54 1.37 -6.27 4.80
CA THR A 54 -0.05 -6.36 5.14
C THR A 54 -0.89 -6.91 3.98
N LEU A 55 -0.65 -6.45 2.74
CA LEU A 55 -1.30 -7.00 1.54
C LEU A 55 -1.00 -8.49 1.38
N ARG A 56 0.28 -8.85 1.50
CA ARG A 56 0.78 -10.19 1.27
C ARG A 56 0.32 -11.20 2.32
N PHE A 57 0.60 -10.91 3.60
CA PHE A 57 0.44 -11.89 4.68
C PHE A 57 -0.96 -11.89 5.27
N GLU A 58 -1.58 -10.73 5.46
CA GLU A 58 -2.91 -10.68 6.05
C GLU A 58 -4.01 -10.91 5.00
N PHE A 59 -3.86 -10.38 3.78
CA PHE A 59 -4.93 -10.43 2.77
C PHE A 59 -4.66 -11.36 1.59
N GLY A 60 -3.43 -11.86 1.41
CA GLY A 60 -3.08 -12.73 0.30
C GLY A 60 -3.17 -12.05 -1.08
N ILE A 61 -2.90 -10.75 -1.13
CA ILE A 61 -2.98 -9.93 -2.33
C ILE A 61 -1.58 -9.76 -2.93
N ALA A 62 -1.42 -10.15 -4.20
CA ALA A 62 -0.22 -9.86 -4.96
C ALA A 62 -0.17 -8.37 -5.33
N CYS A 63 1.00 -7.74 -5.21
CA CYS A 63 1.20 -6.35 -5.59
C CYS A 63 2.42 -6.18 -6.50
N LEU A 64 2.35 -5.18 -7.37
CA LEU A 64 3.48 -4.66 -8.13
C LEU A 64 4.08 -3.51 -7.33
N VAL A 65 5.40 -3.49 -7.17
CA VAL A 65 6.10 -2.44 -6.42
C VAL A 65 7.01 -1.66 -7.37
N GLN A 66 6.87 -0.34 -7.40
CA GLN A 66 7.64 0.53 -8.27
C GLN A 66 8.06 1.83 -7.58
N ILE A 67 9.20 2.38 -7.99
CA ILE A 67 9.61 3.75 -7.64
C ILE A 67 9.22 4.67 -8.80
N ASN A 68 8.44 5.71 -8.48
CA ASN A 68 7.95 6.71 -9.43
C ASN A 68 8.12 8.12 -8.87
N SER A 69 9.01 8.92 -9.44
CA SER A 69 9.29 10.27 -8.95
C SER A 69 8.86 11.34 -9.95
N VAL A 70 7.71 11.95 -9.71
CA VAL A 70 7.16 13.00 -10.59
C VAL A 70 8.08 14.24 -10.69
N HIS A 71 8.90 14.52 -9.67
CA HIS A 71 9.81 15.66 -9.65
C HIS A 71 11.16 15.38 -10.33
N ARG A 72 11.51 14.11 -10.58
CA ARG A 72 12.80 13.73 -11.17
C ARG A 72 12.64 13.20 -12.58
N ASP A 73 11.60 12.40 -12.84
CA ASP A 73 11.34 11.81 -14.15
C ASP A 73 9.84 11.57 -14.36
N LEU A 74 9.12 12.67 -14.60
CA LEU A 74 7.68 12.63 -14.87
C LEU A 74 7.32 11.76 -16.08
N ARG A 75 8.17 11.77 -17.13
CA ARG A 75 7.90 10.99 -18.35
C ARG A 75 7.93 9.48 -18.10
N SER A 76 8.83 9.01 -17.24
CA SER A 76 8.87 7.62 -16.81
C SER A 76 7.63 7.26 -15.99
N VAL A 77 7.23 8.16 -15.08
CA VAL A 77 5.98 7.96 -14.29
C VAL A 77 4.78 7.79 -15.20
N VAL A 78 4.60 8.68 -16.18
CA VAL A 78 3.49 8.59 -17.15
C VAL A 78 3.52 7.23 -17.86
N ARG A 79 4.66 6.84 -18.45
CA ARG A 79 4.79 5.53 -19.13
C ARG A 79 4.46 4.36 -18.22
N HIS A 80 4.95 4.36 -16.96
CA HIS A 80 4.70 3.27 -16.02
C HIS A 80 3.21 3.16 -15.66
N ILE A 81 2.57 4.28 -15.39
CA ILE A 81 1.17 4.32 -14.94
C ILE A 81 0.19 4.01 -16.07
N GLU A 82 0.46 4.48 -17.29
CA GLU A 82 -0.37 4.17 -18.48
C GLU A 82 -0.25 2.71 -18.92
N ASN A 83 0.91 2.07 -18.68
CA ASN A 83 1.17 0.67 -19.08
C ASN A 83 1.07 -0.33 -17.92
N LEU A 84 0.31 -0.01 -16.87
CA LEU A 84 0.05 -0.96 -15.79
C LEU A 84 -0.68 -2.20 -16.30
N PRO A 85 -0.38 -3.39 -15.75
CA PRO A 85 -1.16 -4.60 -16.04
C PRO A 85 -2.66 -4.38 -15.79
N GLU A 86 -3.52 -4.87 -16.67
CA GLU A 86 -4.99 -4.79 -16.55
C GLU A 86 -5.51 -5.41 -15.24
N SER A 87 -4.75 -6.31 -14.64
CA SER A 87 -5.07 -6.92 -13.35
C SER A 87 -4.99 -5.96 -12.16
N VAL A 88 -4.28 -4.82 -12.30
CA VAL A 88 -4.18 -3.81 -11.23
C VAL A 88 -5.52 -3.07 -11.11
N GLN A 89 -6.09 -3.08 -9.93
CA GLN A 89 -7.41 -2.53 -9.61
C GLN A 89 -7.37 -1.40 -8.59
N VAL A 90 -6.25 -1.25 -7.86
CA VAL A 90 -6.06 -0.21 -6.83
C VAL A 90 -4.61 0.26 -6.86
N ILE A 91 -4.39 1.55 -6.65
CA ILE A 91 -3.05 2.14 -6.58
C ILE A 91 -2.83 2.74 -5.18
N ILE A 92 -1.73 2.36 -4.53
CA ILE A 92 -1.27 2.95 -3.26
C ILE A 92 0.00 3.73 -3.57
N ALA A 93 -0.01 5.04 -3.33
CA ALA A 93 1.09 5.93 -3.63
C ALA A 93 1.60 6.68 -2.38
N CYS A 94 2.88 6.49 -2.04
CA CYS A 94 3.55 7.17 -0.94
C CYS A 94 4.38 8.35 -1.46
N ALA A 95 4.27 9.49 -0.79
CA ALA A 95 5.10 10.64 -1.07
C ALA A 95 5.27 11.53 0.17
N GLY A 96 6.39 12.27 0.23
CA GLY A 96 6.67 13.26 1.26
C GLY A 96 6.83 14.66 0.69
N GLY A 97 6.81 15.68 1.53
CA GLY A 97 6.94 17.09 1.13
C GLY A 97 5.79 17.54 0.23
N ALA A 98 6.13 18.12 -0.92
CA ALA A 98 5.18 18.41 -2.00
C ALA A 98 4.75 17.09 -2.66
N ALA A 99 3.81 16.40 -2.06
CA ALA A 99 3.44 15.02 -2.34
C ALA A 99 2.56 14.90 -3.60
N HIS A 100 3.08 15.28 -4.76
CA HIS A 100 2.32 15.36 -6.02
C HIS A 100 2.06 14.00 -6.69
N LEU A 101 2.79 12.94 -6.30
CA LEU A 101 2.69 11.64 -6.95
C LEU A 101 1.26 11.07 -6.97
N PRO A 102 0.52 11.00 -5.84
CA PRO A 102 -0.83 10.44 -5.85
C PRO A 102 -1.80 11.24 -6.73
N GLY A 103 -1.72 12.58 -6.69
CA GLY A 103 -2.59 13.45 -7.49
C GLY A 103 -2.35 13.30 -8.99
N ASN A 104 -1.08 13.21 -9.43
CA ASN A 104 -0.77 12.95 -10.84
C ASN A 104 -1.26 11.57 -11.29
N ILE A 105 -1.16 10.56 -10.43
CA ILE A 105 -1.67 9.22 -10.75
C ILE A 105 -3.19 9.22 -10.85
N ALA A 106 -3.89 9.96 -9.97
CA ALA A 106 -5.35 10.06 -10.00
C ALA A 106 -5.89 10.69 -11.30
N ASP A 107 -5.12 11.60 -11.91
CA ASP A 107 -5.43 12.15 -13.22
C ASP A 107 -5.14 11.14 -14.36
N LEU A 108 -3.97 10.50 -14.33
CA LEU A 108 -3.56 9.51 -15.35
C LEU A 108 -4.43 8.24 -15.37
N ARG A 109 -4.98 7.85 -14.23
CA ARG A 109 -5.81 6.64 -14.07
C ARG A 109 -7.12 6.99 -13.38
N ALA A 110 -7.92 7.79 -14.07
CA ALA A 110 -9.26 8.18 -13.62
C ALA A 110 -10.23 6.97 -13.44
N ASP A 111 -9.84 5.81 -13.95
CA ASP A 111 -10.55 4.53 -13.84
C ASP A 111 -10.21 3.73 -12.58
N LEU A 112 -9.14 4.08 -11.84
CA LEU A 112 -8.68 3.34 -10.68
C LEU A 112 -8.70 4.17 -9.40
N PRO A 113 -9.09 3.58 -8.26
CA PRO A 113 -8.95 4.25 -6.96
C PRO A 113 -7.47 4.46 -6.60
N VAL A 114 -7.14 5.67 -6.14
CA VAL A 114 -5.81 6.05 -5.70
C VAL A 114 -5.82 6.35 -4.20
N ILE A 115 -4.96 5.67 -3.46
CA ILE A 115 -4.79 5.80 -2.01
C ILE A 115 -3.45 6.47 -1.74
N GLY A 116 -3.48 7.64 -1.08
CA GLY A 116 -2.30 8.41 -0.71
C GLY A 116 -1.80 8.05 0.69
N VAL A 117 -0.50 7.81 0.81
CA VAL A 117 0.19 7.61 2.10
C VAL A 117 1.17 8.76 2.32
N PRO A 118 0.83 9.76 3.17
CA PRO A 118 1.72 10.85 3.49
C PRO A 118 2.90 10.33 4.31
N ARG A 119 4.13 10.64 3.86
CA ARG A 119 5.34 10.28 4.59
C ARG A 119 5.65 11.30 5.67
N ASP A 120 6.05 10.82 6.85
CA ASP A 120 6.52 11.60 8.00
C ASP A 120 7.97 12.08 7.81
N LEU A 121 8.21 12.94 6.83
CA LEU A 121 9.54 13.40 6.46
C LEU A 121 9.67 14.93 6.65
N GLY A 122 10.92 15.38 6.89
CA GLY A 122 11.28 16.79 6.92
C GLY A 122 10.79 17.55 8.16
N ALA A 123 10.89 18.87 8.10
CA ALA A 123 10.60 19.77 9.22
C ALA A 123 9.12 19.75 9.65
N LEU A 124 8.21 19.52 8.69
CA LEU A 124 6.76 19.52 8.94
C LEU A 124 6.22 18.12 9.26
N LYS A 125 7.08 17.10 9.36
CA LYS A 125 6.74 15.72 9.77
C LYS A 125 5.52 15.15 9.03
N GLY A 126 5.43 15.43 7.72
CA GLY A 126 4.40 14.90 6.84
C GLY A 126 3.10 15.69 6.79
N VAL A 127 2.96 16.80 7.53
CA VAL A 127 1.77 17.66 7.43
C VAL A 127 1.68 18.32 6.06
N ASP A 128 2.81 18.71 5.48
CA ASP A 128 2.94 19.20 4.11
C ASP A 128 2.48 18.14 3.09
N ALA A 129 2.92 16.89 3.24
CA ALA A 129 2.50 15.78 2.40
C ALA A 129 0.98 15.50 2.54
N LEU A 130 0.46 15.48 3.76
CA LEU A 130 -0.96 15.31 4.02
C LEU A 130 -1.79 16.39 3.31
N LEU A 131 -1.45 17.66 3.50
CA LEU A 131 -2.18 18.78 2.90
C LEU A 131 -2.07 18.77 1.37
N SER A 132 -0.91 18.40 0.83
CA SER A 132 -0.67 18.26 -0.61
C SER A 132 -1.55 17.17 -1.24
N MET A 133 -1.82 16.08 -0.53
CA MET A 133 -2.62 14.95 -1.02
C MET A 133 -4.13 15.16 -0.84
N VAL A 134 -4.55 15.83 0.26
CA VAL A 134 -5.98 15.96 0.58
C VAL A 134 -6.63 17.13 -0.14
N GLN A 135 -5.87 18.18 -0.51
CA GLN A 135 -6.36 19.38 -1.18
C GLN A 135 -6.39 19.21 -2.71
N MET A 136 -6.94 18.09 -3.17
CA MET A 136 -7.08 17.81 -4.60
C MET A 136 -8.23 18.59 -5.22
N PRO A 137 -8.09 19.04 -6.50
CA PRO A 137 -9.19 19.67 -7.24
C PRO A 137 -10.32 18.67 -7.52
N GLU A 138 -11.50 19.23 -7.82
CA GLU A 138 -12.64 18.44 -8.31
C GLU A 138 -12.24 17.61 -9.55
N GLY A 139 -12.59 16.34 -9.55
CA GLY A 139 -12.33 15.40 -10.65
C GLY A 139 -11.12 14.48 -10.48
N ALA A 140 -10.18 14.79 -9.57
CA ALA A 140 -8.99 13.95 -9.31
C ALA A 140 -8.90 13.52 -7.82
N PRO A 141 -9.80 12.67 -7.32
CA PRO A 141 -9.85 12.29 -5.91
C PRO A 141 -8.68 11.39 -5.50
N VAL A 142 -8.15 11.64 -4.30
CA VAL A 142 -7.18 10.76 -3.62
C VAL A 142 -7.72 10.40 -2.24
N ALA A 143 -7.82 9.11 -1.92
CA ALA A 143 -8.20 8.62 -0.60
C ALA A 143 -6.99 8.69 0.34
N VAL A 144 -6.85 9.75 1.14
CA VAL A 144 -5.65 9.97 1.94
C VAL A 144 -5.72 9.25 3.27
N MET A 145 -4.66 8.50 3.61
CA MET A 145 -4.51 7.79 4.88
C MET A 145 -3.77 8.64 5.93
N ALA A 146 -3.61 8.10 7.13
CA ALA A 146 -2.82 8.76 8.17
C ALA A 146 -1.35 8.92 7.76
N ILE A 147 -0.64 9.86 8.39
CA ILE A 147 0.80 10.08 8.19
C ILE A 147 1.59 8.90 8.76
N GLY A 148 2.60 8.42 8.03
CA GLY A 148 3.56 7.42 8.46
C GLY A 148 3.02 5.99 8.56
N GLU A 149 3.53 5.20 9.52
CA GLU A 149 3.29 3.74 9.60
C GLU A 149 1.81 3.35 9.69
N ALA A 150 1.03 4.06 10.48
CA ALA A 150 -0.40 3.80 10.60
C ALA A 150 -1.11 3.98 9.25
N GLY A 151 -0.71 5.01 8.49
CA GLY A 151 -1.21 5.26 7.14
C GLY A 151 -0.85 4.16 6.16
N ALA A 152 0.39 3.67 6.21
CA ALA A 152 0.87 2.59 5.35
C ALA A 152 0.07 1.29 5.56
N VAL A 153 -0.17 0.90 6.81
CA VAL A 153 -1.00 -0.28 7.13
C VAL A 153 -2.47 -0.05 6.72
N ASN A 154 -3.02 1.13 7.02
CA ASN A 154 -4.41 1.44 6.68
C ASN A 154 -4.64 1.51 5.16
N ALA A 155 -3.64 1.91 4.37
CA ALA A 155 -3.71 1.89 2.91
C ALA A 155 -3.90 0.46 2.38
N ALA A 156 -3.17 -0.52 2.92
CA ALA A 156 -3.35 -1.93 2.57
C ALA A 156 -4.75 -2.45 2.95
N ILE A 157 -5.23 -2.09 4.14
CA ILE A 157 -6.58 -2.47 4.59
C ILE A 157 -7.65 -1.83 3.70
N HIS A 158 -7.48 -0.57 3.30
CA HIS A 158 -8.42 0.15 2.44
C HIS A 158 -8.47 -0.48 1.05
N ALA A 159 -7.31 -0.73 0.43
CA ALA A 159 -7.22 -1.44 -0.85
C ALA A 159 -7.87 -2.84 -0.78
N ALA A 160 -7.63 -3.59 0.29
CA ALA A 160 -8.28 -4.88 0.49
C ALA A 160 -9.82 -4.75 0.61
N LYS A 161 -10.33 -3.68 1.24
CA LYS A 161 -11.79 -3.42 1.31
C LYS A 161 -12.40 -3.14 -0.05
N GLU A 162 -11.72 -2.36 -0.90
CA GLU A 162 -12.18 -2.08 -2.27
C GLU A 162 -12.23 -3.36 -3.09
N LEU A 163 -11.17 -4.17 -3.04
CA LEU A 163 -11.13 -5.47 -3.72
C LEU A 163 -12.17 -6.47 -3.19
N ALA A 164 -12.49 -6.42 -1.90
CA ALA A 164 -13.46 -7.30 -1.25
C ALA A 164 -14.92 -7.06 -1.68
N ILE A 165 -15.21 -5.96 -2.38
CA ILE A 165 -16.53 -5.69 -2.97
C ILE A 165 -16.90 -6.80 -3.96
N ALA A 166 -15.92 -7.26 -4.75
CA ALA A 166 -16.10 -8.30 -5.77
C ALA A 166 -15.40 -9.63 -5.41
N ASP A 167 -14.67 -9.71 -4.29
CA ASP A 167 -13.86 -10.88 -3.91
C ASP A 167 -14.18 -11.35 -2.49
N SER A 168 -15.00 -12.43 -2.41
CA SER A 168 -15.42 -13.02 -1.15
C SER A 168 -14.27 -13.61 -0.32
N ALA A 169 -13.17 -14.06 -0.95
CA ALA A 169 -12.01 -14.61 -0.25
C ALA A 169 -11.25 -13.49 0.47
N ILE A 170 -11.05 -12.34 -0.17
CA ILE A 170 -10.46 -11.16 0.48
C ILE A 170 -11.39 -10.66 1.59
N LYS A 171 -12.71 -10.65 1.37
CA LYS A 171 -13.69 -10.27 2.39
C LYS A 171 -13.58 -11.16 3.64
N ALA A 172 -13.45 -12.46 3.47
CA ALA A 172 -13.26 -13.40 4.58
C ALA A 172 -11.97 -13.10 5.37
N ARG A 173 -10.86 -12.81 4.67
CA ARG A 173 -9.58 -12.43 5.30
C ARG A 173 -9.66 -11.11 6.07
N LEU A 174 -10.39 -10.12 5.55
CA LEU A 174 -10.65 -8.85 6.26
C LEU A 174 -11.41 -9.06 7.57
N LEU A 175 -12.43 -9.92 7.56
CA LEU A 175 -13.19 -10.26 8.76
C LEU A 175 -12.31 -11.00 9.79
N ALA A 176 -11.51 -11.96 9.36
CA ALA A 176 -10.54 -12.66 10.21
C ALA A 176 -9.51 -11.69 10.80
N TYR A 177 -9.01 -10.74 10.01
CA TYR A 177 -8.09 -9.71 10.48
C TYR A 177 -8.73 -8.80 11.55
N ALA A 178 -10.01 -8.44 11.39
CA ALA A 178 -10.75 -7.67 12.39
C ALA A 178 -10.89 -8.44 13.71
N GLU A 179 -11.20 -9.74 13.68
CA GLU A 179 -11.25 -10.58 14.88
C GLU A 179 -9.89 -10.73 15.56
N LYS A 180 -8.82 -10.93 14.79
CA LYS A 180 -7.43 -10.95 15.30
C LYS A 180 -7.08 -9.65 16.07
N ARG A 181 -7.53 -8.49 15.57
CA ARG A 181 -7.35 -7.21 16.27
C ARG A 181 -8.13 -7.12 17.57
N LYS A 182 -9.39 -7.60 17.61
CA LYS A 182 -10.20 -7.65 18.83
C LYS A 182 -9.56 -8.56 19.88
N ALA A 183 -9.16 -9.77 19.49
CA ALA A 183 -8.48 -10.72 20.38
C ALA A 183 -7.18 -10.13 20.99
N ARG A 184 -6.41 -9.34 20.20
CA ARG A 184 -5.23 -8.64 20.71
C ARG A 184 -5.56 -7.67 21.85
N VAL A 185 -6.65 -6.90 21.71
CA VAL A 185 -7.09 -5.95 22.77
C VAL A 185 -7.52 -6.70 24.03
N GLN A 186 -8.23 -7.83 23.88
CA GLN A 186 -8.62 -8.67 25.00
C GLN A 186 -7.39 -9.20 25.77
N GLY A 187 -6.40 -9.76 25.07
CA GLY A 187 -5.16 -10.22 25.67
C GLY A 187 -4.34 -9.10 26.34
N GLN A 188 -4.40 -7.88 25.80
CA GLN A 188 -3.78 -6.71 26.45
C GLN A 188 -4.46 -6.37 27.78
N ASN A 189 -5.80 -6.45 27.85
CA ASN A 189 -6.56 -6.22 29.08
C ASN A 189 -6.26 -7.28 30.14
N GLU A 190 -6.17 -8.55 29.75
CA GLU A 190 -5.79 -9.64 30.65
C GLU A 190 -4.40 -9.43 31.23
N THR A 191 -3.43 -9.06 30.37
CA THR A 191 -2.06 -8.74 30.80
C THR A 191 -2.02 -7.52 31.73
N LEU A 192 -2.83 -6.49 31.46
CA LEU A 192 -2.92 -5.30 32.29
C LEU A 192 -3.49 -5.64 33.68
N ALA A 193 -4.57 -6.43 33.74
CA ALA A 193 -5.17 -6.87 34.99
C ALA A 193 -4.17 -7.63 35.87
N ALA A 194 -3.43 -8.58 35.26
CA ALA A 194 -2.37 -9.32 35.96
C ALA A 194 -1.27 -8.42 36.53
N LYS A 195 -0.80 -7.41 35.75
CA LYS A 195 0.21 -6.46 36.20
C LYS A 195 -0.26 -5.59 37.38
N ILE A 196 -1.52 -5.17 37.37
CA ILE A 196 -2.06 -4.35 38.47
C ILE A 196 -2.18 -5.20 39.75
N SER A 197 -2.67 -6.45 39.63
CA SER A 197 -2.81 -7.35 40.78
C SER A 197 -1.46 -7.78 41.37
N SER A 198 -0.39 -7.84 40.60
CA SER A 198 0.95 -8.18 41.10
C SER A 198 1.69 -7.02 41.79
N ASN A 199 1.18 -5.79 41.67
CA ASN A 199 1.72 -4.58 42.31
C ASN A 199 0.98 -4.16 43.59
N GLN A 200 0.02 -4.96 44.03
CA GLN A 200 -0.69 -4.84 45.30
C GLN A 200 -0.18 -5.88 46.31
#